data_761843035e5da37167f9f0dab236f82f
#
_entry.id   761843035e5da37167f9f0dab236f82f
#
_cell.length_a   1.000
_cell.length_b   1.000
_cell.length_c   1.000
_cell.angle_alpha   90.00
_cell.angle_beta   90.00
_cell.angle_gamma   90.00
#
_symmetry.space_group_name_H-M   'P 1'
#
loop_
_entity.id
_entity.type
_entity.pdbx_description
1 polymer ?
#
loop_
_entity_poly.entity_id
_entity_poly.type
_entity_poly.pdbx_seq_one_letter_code
_entity_poly.pdbx_strand_id
1 'polypeptide(L)'
;QSPAYGDDDSFYYRKKEQPKDREQVDTDDSSSTSKTSKAKKWNTRSDSEIKSSKKVDQNDYPGYTDAQVEAARVWAYVIKNVPSELNISNSAAGTKIYNGGLGVDYPKDVRHLFGSYSAEGNITYASNGDGTVTIYPVPSHWQQSADELNSEEFMTQFTQGILDHAETVTLPDGDPDMIRQILAVLK
;
A
#
# COMPACT_ATOMS: atom_id res chain seq x y z
N GLN A 1 15.22 27.60 19.63
CA GLN A 1 14.93 27.72 18.27
C GLN A 1 14.86 26.41 17.66
N SER A 2 13.75 25.86 17.57
CA SER A 2 13.66 24.61 17.00
C SER A 2 13.32 24.76 15.59
N PRO A 3 13.96 24.07 14.76
CA PRO A 3 13.63 24.09 13.38
C PRO A 3 12.32 23.42 13.18
N ALA A 4 11.59 23.96 12.33
CA ALA A 4 10.32 23.43 12.04
C ALA A 4 10.47 22.19 11.27
N TYR A 5 10.39 21.11 11.94
CA TYR A 5 10.38 19.89 11.25
C TYR A 5 8.96 19.40 11.24
N GLY A 6 8.03 20.18 10.99
CA GLY A 6 6.67 19.73 11.03
C GLY A 6 6.04 19.44 9.72
N ASP A 7 6.79 19.65 8.67
CA ASP A 7 6.08 19.65 7.42
C ASP A 7 5.96 18.34 6.73
N ASP A 8 6.76 17.40 7.13
CA ASP A 8 6.72 16.13 6.43
C ASP A 8 5.55 15.28 6.79
N ASP A 9 5.08 15.42 8.02
CA ASP A 9 3.95 14.62 8.42
C ASP A 9 2.68 15.09 7.77
N SER A 10 2.57 16.34 7.48
CA SER A 10 1.40 16.85 6.79
C SER A 10 1.32 16.34 5.37
N PHE A 11 2.43 15.84 4.86
CA PHE A 11 2.45 15.30 3.53
C PHE A 11 1.59 14.04 3.44
N TYR A 12 1.61 13.22 4.45
CA TYR A 12 0.86 11.99 4.44
C TYR A 12 -0.62 12.22 4.63
N TYR A 13 -0.96 13.34 5.25
CA TYR A 13 -2.35 13.61 5.54
C TYR A 13 -2.92 14.72 4.70
N ARG A 14 -2.19 15.16 3.71
CA ARG A 14 -2.74 16.14 2.81
C ARG A 14 -3.90 15.49 2.10
N LYS A 15 -5.05 15.88 2.51
CA LYS A 15 -6.23 15.46 1.84
C LYS A 15 -6.02 15.75 0.38
N LYS A 16 -6.00 14.75 -0.42
CA LYS A 16 -6.08 15.00 -1.83
C LYS A 16 -7.42 15.65 -2.02
N GLU A 17 -7.42 16.91 -2.27
CA GLU A 17 -8.65 17.54 -2.59
C GLU A 17 -9.17 16.86 -3.81
N GLN A 18 -10.17 16.08 -3.61
CA GLN A 18 -10.85 15.54 -4.73
C GLN A 18 -11.39 16.70 -5.49
N PRO A 19 -11.21 16.69 -6.73
CA PRO A 19 -11.81 17.72 -7.52
C PRO A 19 -13.29 17.61 -7.32
N LYS A 20 -13.76 18.69 -6.87
CA LYS A 20 -15.02 18.68 -6.58
C LYS A 20 -15.74 18.69 -7.76
N ASP A 21 -16.14 18.21 -8.32
CA ASP A 21 -16.89 18.41 -9.39
C ASP A 21 -17.23 17.50 -10.14
N ARG A 22 -17.48 17.06 -10.32
CA ARG A 22 -17.82 16.26 -11.02
C ARG A 22 -19.11 16.05 -10.96
N GLU A 23 -19.80 16.46 -11.01
CA GLU A 23 -20.99 16.34 -11.02
C GLU A 23 -21.43 15.70 -11.94
N GLN A 24 -21.68 15.00 -12.24
CA GLN A 24 -22.11 14.41 -12.94
C GLN A 24 -22.86 13.98 -13.35
N VAL A 25 -23.17 13.61 -13.75
CA VAL A 25 -23.74 13.37 -14.42
C VAL A 25 -24.49 12.44 -14.68
N ASP A 26 -24.68 11.89 -14.66
CA ASP A 26 -25.29 11.07 -14.81
C ASP A 26 -26.12 10.58 -15.56
N THR A 27 -26.55 10.64 -15.69
CA THR A 27 -27.36 10.44 -16.28
C THR A 27 -27.62 9.50 -17.11
N ASP A 28 -28.03 9.22 -17.65
CA ASP A 28 -28.24 8.48 -18.61
C ASP A 28 -28.33 7.21 -18.47
N ASP A 29 -28.39 6.80 -17.98
CA ASP A 29 -28.44 5.62 -17.74
C ASP A 29 -29.49 4.83 -18.27
N SER A 30 -30.42 5.14 -18.56
CA SER A 30 -31.48 4.28 -19.03
C SER A 30 -31.09 3.45 -20.23
N SER A 31 -30.19 3.92 -20.98
CA SER A 31 -29.85 3.17 -22.19
C SER A 31 -28.82 2.10 -21.90
N SER A 32 -28.35 2.05 -20.75
CA SER A 32 -27.24 1.16 -20.48
C SER A 32 -27.67 -0.21 -20.02
N THR A 33 -28.96 -0.46 -19.82
CA THR A 33 -29.33 -1.75 -19.33
C THR A 33 -29.08 -2.85 -20.32
N SER A 34 -29.37 -2.63 -21.55
CA SER A 34 -29.15 -3.67 -22.55
C SER A 34 -27.67 -3.89 -22.79
N LYS A 35 -26.91 -2.85 -22.68
CA LYS A 35 -25.46 -2.99 -22.83
C LYS A 35 -24.84 -3.69 -21.66
N THR A 36 -25.50 -3.63 -20.52
CA THR A 36 -24.96 -4.22 -19.34
C THR A 36 -24.88 -5.74 -19.44
N SER A 37 -25.84 -6.34 -20.09
CA SER A 37 -25.80 -7.79 -20.20
C SER A 37 -24.67 -8.25 -21.10
N LYS A 38 -24.38 -7.50 -22.15
CA LYS A 38 -23.23 -7.83 -22.97
C LYS A 38 -21.93 -7.59 -22.22
N ALA A 39 -21.91 -6.56 -21.44
CA ALA A 39 -20.74 -6.25 -20.66
C ALA A 39 -20.44 -7.34 -19.63
N LYS A 40 -21.46 -7.98 -19.12
CA LYS A 40 -21.25 -9.06 -18.18
C LYS A 40 -20.55 -10.25 -18.83
N LYS A 41 -20.97 -10.62 -20.02
CA LYS A 41 -20.32 -11.69 -20.72
C LYS A 41 -18.88 -11.36 -20.98
N TRP A 42 -18.63 -10.16 -21.36
CA TRP A 42 -17.28 -9.73 -21.68
C TRP A 42 -16.42 -9.69 -20.45
N ASN A 43 -17.00 -9.25 -19.36
CA ASN A 43 -16.26 -9.19 -18.10
C ASN A 43 -15.87 -10.55 -17.58
N THR A 44 -16.72 -11.53 -17.75
CA THR A 44 -16.39 -12.88 -17.32
C THR A 44 -15.17 -13.40 -18.04
N ARG A 45 -15.10 -13.11 -19.35
CA ARG A 45 -13.98 -13.53 -20.12
C ARG A 45 -12.70 -12.79 -19.72
N SER A 46 -12.82 -11.50 -19.50
CA SER A 46 -11.69 -10.72 -19.09
C SER A 46 -11.20 -11.14 -17.73
N ASP A 47 -12.09 -11.49 -16.85
CA ASP A 47 -11.69 -11.90 -15.51
C ASP A 47 -10.88 -13.17 -15.53
N SER A 48 -11.23 -14.12 -16.36
CA SER A 48 -10.45 -15.35 -16.42
C SER A 48 -9.09 -15.09 -17.07
N GLU A 49 -9.03 -14.20 -18.03
CA GLU A 49 -7.76 -13.84 -18.62
C GLU A 49 -6.88 -13.10 -17.65
N ILE A 50 -7.47 -12.18 -16.89
CA ILE A 50 -6.73 -11.43 -15.89
C ILE A 50 -6.21 -12.37 -14.80
N LYS A 51 -7.02 -13.32 -14.41
CA LYS A 51 -6.57 -14.28 -13.39
C LYS A 51 -5.40 -15.10 -13.88
N SER A 52 -5.42 -15.50 -15.12
CA SER A 52 -4.31 -16.27 -15.63
C SER A 52 -3.06 -15.43 -15.81
N SER A 53 -3.20 -14.16 -16.12
CA SER A 53 -2.04 -13.29 -16.26
C SER A 53 -1.51 -12.81 -14.92
N LYS A 54 -2.34 -12.91 -13.88
CA LYS A 54 -1.89 -12.47 -12.57
C LYS A 54 -1.07 -13.50 -11.81
N LYS A 55 -1.01 -14.70 -12.30
CA LYS A 55 -0.08 -15.64 -11.72
C LYS A 55 1.28 -15.23 -12.22
N VAL A 56 1.96 -14.47 -11.40
CA VAL A 56 3.37 -14.24 -11.59
C VAL A 56 3.97 -15.63 -11.61
N ASP A 57 4.47 -16.01 -12.75
CA ASP A 57 5.09 -17.30 -12.84
C ASP A 57 6.26 -17.29 -11.90
N GLN A 58 6.20 -18.10 -10.86
CA GLN A 58 7.35 -18.30 -10.00
C GLN A 58 8.58 -18.69 -10.79
N ASN A 59 8.38 -19.11 -12.03
CA ASN A 59 9.49 -19.48 -12.90
C ASN A 59 10.39 -18.30 -13.25
N ASP A 60 9.88 -17.07 -13.14
CA ASP A 60 10.68 -15.90 -13.46
C ASP A 60 11.67 -15.55 -12.35
N TYR A 61 11.38 -15.98 -11.13
CA TYR A 61 12.21 -15.65 -9.98
C TYR A 61 12.44 -16.90 -9.13
N PRO A 62 13.20 -17.87 -9.67
CA PRO A 62 13.40 -19.13 -8.95
C PRO A 62 14.14 -18.91 -7.64
N GLY A 63 13.73 -19.64 -6.62
CA GLY A 63 14.35 -19.54 -5.32
C GLY A 63 13.69 -18.53 -4.38
N TYR A 64 12.67 -17.81 -4.85
CA TYR A 64 11.95 -16.83 -4.03
C TYR A 64 10.48 -17.22 -3.92
N THR A 65 9.89 -16.91 -2.78
CA THR A 65 8.47 -17.20 -2.56
C THR A 65 7.61 -16.13 -3.23
N ASP A 66 6.32 -16.43 -3.42
CA ASP A 66 5.37 -15.45 -3.97
C ASP A 66 5.34 -14.20 -3.11
N ALA A 67 5.41 -14.36 -1.81
CA ALA A 67 5.39 -13.22 -0.89
C ALA A 67 6.62 -12.33 -1.07
N GLN A 68 7.78 -12.95 -1.29
CA GLN A 68 9.02 -12.21 -1.51
C GLN A 68 8.97 -11.44 -2.84
N VAL A 69 8.48 -12.09 -3.88
CA VAL A 69 8.34 -11.46 -5.19
C VAL A 69 7.34 -10.30 -5.11
N GLU A 70 6.23 -10.51 -4.43
CA GLU A 70 5.25 -9.45 -4.24
C GLU A 70 5.88 -8.27 -3.50
N ALA A 71 6.65 -8.53 -2.44
CA ALA A 71 7.31 -7.47 -1.69
C ALA A 71 8.27 -6.67 -2.57
N ALA A 72 9.05 -7.37 -3.41
CA ALA A 72 9.96 -6.69 -4.33
C ALA A 72 9.19 -5.83 -5.34
N ARG A 73 8.05 -6.33 -5.82
CA ARG A 73 7.20 -5.58 -6.74
C ARG A 73 6.60 -4.34 -6.08
N VAL A 74 6.18 -4.46 -4.82
CA VAL A 74 5.67 -3.32 -4.07
C VAL A 74 6.75 -2.27 -3.89
N TRP A 75 7.95 -2.70 -3.53
CA TRP A 75 9.08 -1.78 -3.37
C TRP A 75 9.38 -1.06 -4.68
N ALA A 76 9.46 -1.81 -5.78
CA ALA A 76 9.73 -1.23 -7.09
C ALA A 76 8.66 -0.22 -7.50
N TYR A 77 7.39 -0.52 -7.18
CA TYR A 77 6.27 0.35 -7.53
C TYR A 77 6.29 1.65 -6.74
N VAL A 78 6.55 1.59 -5.45
CA VAL A 78 6.47 2.75 -4.58
C VAL A 78 7.78 3.55 -4.57
N ILE A 79 8.90 2.86 -4.39
CA ILE A 79 10.20 3.53 -4.20
C ILE A 79 10.91 3.74 -5.53
N LYS A 80 10.71 2.81 -6.48
CA LYS A 80 11.26 2.93 -7.83
C LYS A 80 12.79 2.94 -7.86
N ASN A 81 13.40 2.21 -6.95
CA ASN A 81 14.83 2.24 -6.76
C ASN A 81 15.25 0.94 -6.10
N VAL A 82 16.46 0.51 -6.29
CA VAL A 82 16.98 -0.67 -5.63
C VAL A 82 17.62 -0.24 -4.31
N PRO A 83 17.19 -0.79 -3.18
CA PRO A 83 17.79 -0.40 -1.90
C PRO A 83 19.12 -1.11 -1.71
N SER A 84 19.90 -0.67 -0.74
CA SER A 84 21.13 -1.39 -0.38
C SER A 84 20.78 -2.74 0.24
N GLU A 85 19.61 -2.82 0.87
CA GLU A 85 19.15 -4.00 1.56
C GLU A 85 17.64 -3.89 1.69
N LEU A 86 16.92 -4.96 1.50
CA LEU A 86 15.48 -4.98 1.71
C LEU A 86 15.14 -5.88 2.88
N ASN A 87 14.53 -5.31 3.89
CA ASN A 87 14.09 -6.03 5.07
C ASN A 87 12.57 -6.15 5.05
N ILE A 88 12.06 -7.28 5.50
CA ILE A 88 10.63 -7.53 5.58
C ILE A 88 10.29 -7.96 6.99
N SER A 89 9.29 -7.32 7.59
CA SER A 89 8.72 -7.81 8.82
C SER A 89 7.21 -7.84 8.68
N ASN A 90 6.54 -8.57 9.56
CA ASN A 90 5.10 -8.76 9.45
C ASN A 90 4.41 -8.37 10.74
N SER A 91 3.19 -7.87 10.62
CA SER A 91 2.31 -7.65 11.74
C SER A 91 0.96 -8.25 11.43
N ALA A 92 0.40 -8.97 12.37
CA ALA A 92 -0.91 -9.59 12.18
C ALA A 92 -2.03 -8.56 12.34
N ALA A 93 -3.17 -8.85 11.74
CA ALA A 93 -4.38 -8.06 11.98
C ALA A 93 -4.62 -8.01 13.49
N GLY A 94 -5.06 -6.86 13.97
CA GLY A 94 -5.26 -6.66 15.42
C GLY A 94 -4.04 -6.14 16.14
N THR A 95 -2.90 -6.03 15.47
CA THR A 95 -1.71 -5.39 16.03
C THR A 95 -1.91 -3.88 15.95
N LYS A 96 -1.48 -3.15 16.97
CA LYS A 96 -1.56 -1.68 16.96
C LYS A 96 -0.71 -1.10 15.85
N ILE A 97 -1.25 -0.10 15.16
CA ILE A 97 -0.47 0.61 14.14
C ILE A 97 0.70 1.32 14.80
N TYR A 98 0.42 2.00 15.92
CA TYR A 98 1.48 2.62 16.69
C TYR A 98 2.03 1.60 17.70
N ASN A 99 3.32 1.32 17.59
CA ASN A 99 3.95 0.31 18.43
C ASN A 99 4.01 0.70 19.92
N GLY A 100 3.62 1.90 20.28
CA GLY A 100 3.51 2.31 21.68
C GLY A 100 2.24 1.83 22.36
N GLY A 101 1.36 1.15 21.65
CA GLY A 101 0.22 0.49 22.26
C GLY A 101 -1.07 1.29 22.33
N LEU A 102 -1.10 2.47 21.75
CA LEU A 102 -2.31 3.31 21.71
C LEU A 102 -2.82 3.42 20.29
N GLY A 103 -4.08 3.76 20.16
CA GLY A 103 -4.69 3.99 18.86
C GLY A 103 -5.36 2.75 18.30
N VAL A 104 -5.56 2.73 16.99
CA VAL A 104 -6.30 1.66 16.33
C VAL A 104 -5.38 0.57 15.83
N ASP A 105 -5.98 -0.56 15.50
CA ASP A 105 -5.25 -1.74 15.05
C ASP A 105 -5.25 -1.83 13.54
N TYR A 106 -4.30 -2.59 13.00
CA TYR A 106 -4.36 -2.97 11.58
C TYR A 106 -5.57 -3.87 11.34
N PRO A 107 -6.37 -3.57 10.32
CA PRO A 107 -7.54 -4.43 10.01
C PRO A 107 -7.16 -5.71 9.28
N LYS A 108 -5.95 -5.81 8.78
CA LYS A 108 -5.46 -6.96 8.02
C LYS A 108 -4.03 -7.23 8.41
N ASP A 109 -3.55 -8.42 8.06
CA ASP A 109 -2.13 -8.72 8.16
C ASP A 109 -1.37 -7.78 7.24
N VAL A 110 -0.30 -7.21 7.71
CA VAL A 110 0.51 -6.28 6.93
C VAL A 110 1.97 -6.71 6.91
N ARG A 111 2.66 -6.26 5.89
CA ARG A 111 4.10 -6.40 5.77
C ARG A 111 4.72 -5.03 5.81
N HIS A 112 5.88 -4.95 6.45
CA HIS A 112 6.66 -3.73 6.53
C HIS A 112 7.93 -3.95 5.73
N LEU A 113 8.16 -3.12 4.73
CA LEU A 113 9.36 -3.17 3.90
C LEU A 113 10.21 -1.98 4.24
N PHE A 114 11.48 -2.18 4.50
CA PHE A 114 12.37 -1.07 4.83
C PHE A 114 13.79 -1.38 4.40
N GLY A 115 14.52 -0.33 4.02
CA GLY A 115 15.91 -0.44 3.64
C GLY A 115 16.82 -0.42 4.87
N SER A 116 18.13 -0.33 4.65
CA SER A 116 19.09 -0.22 5.74
C SER A 116 18.98 1.10 6.46
N TYR A 117 18.57 2.14 5.76
CA TYR A 117 18.43 3.48 6.30
C TYR A 117 17.01 3.95 6.04
N SER A 118 16.47 4.75 6.92
CA SER A 118 15.12 5.29 6.74
C SER A 118 14.99 6.10 5.45
N ALA A 119 16.08 6.72 5.02
CA ALA A 119 16.07 7.47 3.77
C ALA A 119 15.85 6.62 2.53
N GLU A 120 16.12 5.32 2.60
CA GLU A 120 15.90 4.45 1.45
C GLU A 120 14.42 4.16 1.23
N GLY A 121 13.63 4.17 2.27
CA GLY A 121 12.20 3.99 2.16
C GLY A 121 11.63 3.10 3.24
N ASN A 122 10.33 3.20 3.39
CA ASN A 122 9.56 2.42 4.35
C ASN A 122 8.15 2.27 3.79
N ILE A 123 7.67 1.06 3.69
CA ILE A 123 6.35 0.78 3.15
C ILE A 123 5.64 -0.18 4.08
N THR A 124 4.38 0.12 4.39
CA THR A 124 3.50 -0.82 5.09
C THR A 124 2.35 -1.14 4.16
N TYR A 125 2.14 -2.41 3.88
CA TYR A 125 1.08 -2.81 2.96
C TYR A 125 0.45 -4.13 3.36
N ALA A 126 -0.78 -4.33 2.90
CA ALA A 126 -1.48 -5.60 3.02
C ALA A 126 -1.67 -6.20 1.64
N SER A 127 -1.40 -7.48 1.51
CA SER A 127 -1.70 -8.21 0.27
C SER A 127 -3.17 -8.58 0.27
N ASN A 128 -3.85 -8.33 -0.82
CA ASN A 128 -5.28 -8.62 -0.93
C ASN A 128 -5.56 -9.96 -1.64
N GLY A 129 -4.52 -10.61 -2.16
CA GLY A 129 -4.68 -11.92 -2.77
C GLY A 129 -5.28 -11.93 -4.17
N ASP A 130 -5.64 -10.78 -4.70
CA ASP A 130 -6.28 -10.64 -6.01
C ASP A 130 -5.46 -9.81 -6.98
N GLY A 131 -4.19 -9.61 -6.69
CA GLY A 131 -3.32 -8.77 -7.51
C GLY A 131 -3.30 -7.32 -7.09
N THR A 132 -4.06 -6.97 -6.05
CA THR A 132 -4.02 -5.63 -5.47
C THR A 132 -3.35 -5.67 -4.12
N VAL A 133 -2.82 -4.54 -3.72
CA VAL A 133 -2.27 -4.34 -2.37
C VAL A 133 -2.85 -3.06 -1.81
N THR A 134 -2.99 -3.01 -0.48
CA THR A 134 -3.43 -1.80 0.20
C THR A 134 -2.22 -1.22 0.91
N ILE A 135 -1.86 0.01 0.57
CA ILE A 135 -0.68 0.68 1.12
C ILE A 135 -1.14 1.66 2.20
N TYR A 136 -0.58 1.51 3.39
CA TYR A 136 -0.93 2.34 4.52
C TYR A 136 0.18 3.38 4.73
N PRO A 137 -0.16 4.67 4.83
CA PRO A 137 0.85 5.72 5.02
C PRO A 137 1.32 5.78 6.47
N VAL A 138 1.98 4.73 6.93
CA VAL A 138 2.52 4.69 8.28
C VAL A 138 3.85 5.43 8.28
N PRO A 139 4.06 6.38 9.18
CA PRO A 139 5.31 7.13 9.19
C PRO A 139 6.49 6.26 9.64
N SER A 140 7.67 6.56 9.11
CA SER A 140 8.90 5.89 9.54
C SER A 140 9.25 6.24 10.98
N HIS A 141 8.93 7.45 11.37
CA HIS A 141 9.23 7.97 12.70
C HIS A 141 7.99 8.69 13.22
N TRP A 142 7.69 8.47 14.48
CA TRP A 142 6.56 9.12 15.13
C TRP A 142 7.06 10.44 15.72
N GLN A 143 6.78 11.52 15.01
CA GLN A 143 7.30 12.84 15.36
C GLN A 143 6.39 13.66 16.26
N GLN A 144 5.31 13.07 16.74
CA GLN A 144 4.39 13.73 17.63
C GLN A 144 5.06 14.00 18.98
N SER A 145 4.53 14.96 19.73
CA SER A 145 5.05 15.26 21.05
C SER A 145 4.81 14.10 22.01
N ALA A 146 5.54 14.10 23.12
CA ALA A 146 5.36 13.05 24.12
C ALA A 146 3.93 13.03 24.65
N ASP A 147 3.31 14.20 24.81
CA ASP A 147 1.93 14.29 25.27
C ASP A 147 0.98 13.67 24.26
N GLU A 148 1.20 13.93 22.98
CA GLU A 148 0.36 13.38 21.93
C GLU A 148 0.54 11.86 21.83
N LEU A 149 1.75 11.39 21.92
CA LEU A 149 2.02 9.95 21.84
C LEU A 149 1.47 9.20 23.05
N ASN A 150 1.23 9.88 24.15
CA ASN A 150 0.63 9.31 25.35
C ASN A 150 -0.87 9.55 25.46
N SER A 151 -1.46 10.19 24.48
CA SER A 151 -2.89 10.48 24.46
C SER A 151 -3.64 9.45 23.63
N GLU A 152 -4.49 8.67 24.26
CA GLU A 152 -5.32 7.70 23.56
C GLU A 152 -6.22 8.37 22.53
N GLU A 153 -6.80 9.50 22.91
CA GLU A 153 -7.68 10.21 21.98
C GLU A 153 -6.92 10.70 20.76
N PHE A 154 -5.77 11.31 20.98
CA PHE A 154 -4.96 11.80 19.86
C PHE A 154 -4.51 10.66 18.98
N MET A 155 -3.98 9.60 19.57
CA MET A 155 -3.45 8.49 18.79
C MET A 155 -4.54 7.70 18.09
N THR A 156 -5.73 7.63 18.64
CA THR A 156 -6.86 7.02 17.96
C THR A 156 -7.20 7.79 16.69
N GLN A 157 -7.29 9.11 16.79
CA GLN A 157 -7.58 9.93 15.62
C GLN A 157 -6.46 9.88 14.59
N PHE A 158 -5.22 9.93 15.07
CA PHE A 158 -4.06 9.92 14.18
C PHE A 158 -3.95 8.60 13.41
N THR A 159 -4.04 7.48 14.13
CA THR A 159 -3.91 6.18 13.49
C THR A 159 -5.14 5.82 12.66
N GLN A 160 -6.31 6.29 13.04
CA GLN A 160 -7.49 6.15 12.19
C GLN A 160 -7.28 6.89 10.86
N GLY A 161 -6.63 8.05 10.91
CA GLY A 161 -6.28 8.78 9.70
C GLY A 161 -5.37 7.99 8.77
N ILE A 162 -4.47 7.20 9.32
CA ILE A 162 -3.62 6.31 8.51
C ILE A 162 -4.50 5.31 7.74
N LEU A 163 -5.47 4.71 8.41
CA LEU A 163 -6.38 3.77 7.75
C LEU A 163 -7.24 4.48 6.70
N ASP A 164 -7.70 5.67 7.01
CA ASP A 164 -8.58 6.42 6.10
C ASP A 164 -7.85 6.89 4.84
N HIS A 165 -6.55 7.04 4.91
CA HIS A 165 -5.73 7.45 3.78
C HIS A 165 -5.03 6.29 3.09
N ALA A 166 -5.35 5.07 3.47
CA ALA A 166 -4.79 3.90 2.79
C ALA A 166 -5.28 3.85 1.34
N GLU A 167 -4.42 3.40 0.46
CA GLU A 167 -4.75 3.32 -0.96
C GLU A 167 -4.62 1.87 -1.44
N THR A 168 -5.63 1.39 -2.12
CA THR A 168 -5.58 0.08 -2.76
C THR A 168 -5.22 0.26 -4.23
N VAL A 169 -4.18 -0.40 -4.65
CA VAL A 169 -3.67 -0.27 -6.01
C VAL A 169 -3.50 -1.65 -6.63
N THR A 170 -3.68 -1.72 -7.95
CA THR A 170 -3.33 -2.92 -8.69
C THR A 170 -1.81 -2.93 -8.85
N LEU A 171 -1.18 -3.98 -8.40
CA LEU A 171 0.27 -4.06 -8.41
C LEU A 171 0.74 -4.49 -9.79
N PRO A 172 1.51 -3.66 -10.48
CA PRO A 172 2.03 -4.05 -11.80
C PRO A 172 3.13 -5.10 -11.66
N ASP A 173 3.43 -5.78 -12.75
CA ASP A 173 4.48 -6.79 -12.74
C ASP A 173 5.86 -6.18 -12.51
N GLY A 174 6.05 -4.97 -12.96
CA GLY A 174 7.30 -4.28 -12.78
C GLY A 174 8.36 -4.70 -13.78
N ASP A 175 9.51 -4.05 -13.70
CA ASP A 175 10.65 -4.37 -14.53
C ASP A 175 11.37 -5.60 -13.96
N PRO A 176 11.45 -6.69 -14.71
CA PRO A 176 12.07 -7.92 -14.18
C PRO A 176 13.50 -7.73 -13.69
N ASP A 177 14.28 -6.90 -14.36
CA ASP A 177 15.66 -6.67 -13.94
C ASP A 177 15.74 -5.97 -12.61
N MET A 178 14.89 -4.96 -12.40
CA MET A 178 14.83 -4.28 -11.11
C MET A 178 14.35 -5.22 -10.01
N ILE A 179 13.34 -6.04 -10.30
CA ILE A 179 12.82 -7.00 -9.33
C ILE A 179 13.92 -7.97 -8.90
N ARG A 180 14.70 -8.48 -9.86
CA ARG A 180 15.81 -9.40 -9.55
C ARG A 180 16.87 -8.72 -8.68
N GLN A 181 17.16 -7.45 -8.96
CA GLN A 181 18.13 -6.72 -8.15
C GLN A 181 17.62 -6.50 -6.73
N ILE A 182 16.34 -6.21 -6.58
CA ILE A 182 15.75 -6.03 -5.25
C ILE A 182 15.76 -7.36 -4.49
N LEU A 183 15.38 -8.44 -5.15
CA LEU A 183 15.41 -9.76 -4.52
C LEU A 183 16.81 -10.17 -4.11
N ALA A 184 17.82 -9.75 -4.86
CA ALA A 184 19.21 -10.09 -4.55
C ALA A 184 19.69 -9.44 -3.24
N VAL A 185 19.06 -8.36 -2.79
CA VAL A 185 19.44 -7.69 -1.55
C VAL A 185 18.44 -7.95 -0.41
N LEU A 186 17.58 -8.93 -0.59
CA LEU A 186 16.60 -9.33 0.41
C LEU A 186 17.30 -9.99 1.59
N LYS A 187 16.88 -9.66 2.81
CA LYS A 187 17.43 -10.23 4.05
C LYS A 187 16.48 -11.21 4.71
#